data_35568151b8a5b5cff140aba7893316b9
#
_entry.id   35568151b8a5b5cff140aba7893316b9
#
_cell.length_a   1.000
_cell.length_b   1.000
_cell.length_c   1.000
_cell.angle_alpha   90.00
_cell.angle_beta   90.00
_cell.angle_gamma   90.00
#
_symmetry.space_group_name_H-M   'P 1'
#
loop_
_entity.id
_entity.type
_entity.pdbx_description
1 polymer ?
#
loop_
_entity_poly.entity_id
_entity_poly.type
_entity_poly.pdbx_seq_one_letter_code
_entity_poly.pdbx_strand_id
1 'polypeptide(L)'
;MIRFAIPALAATGIAASAHAAEVQVQAQGPVVELSVSETVDAKPDIVEIGAGVTSQADTAVEAMRLNAREMTAVIDRIKALGIDENDIQTTGINLNAQYDYDQSTRRQVFRGYQASNRVSVTLRE
;
A
#
# COMPACT_ATOMS: atom_id res chain seq x y z
N MET A 1 20.70 53.38 -48.57
CA MET A 1 20.82 52.53 -47.36
C MET A 1 19.58 52.80 -46.51
N ILE A 2 18.59 51.91 -46.61
CA ILE A 2 17.30 52.02 -45.88
C ILE A 2 17.34 51.01 -44.74
N ARG A 3 17.30 51.49 -43.48
CA ARG A 3 17.24 50.66 -42.26
C ARG A 3 15.76 50.52 -41.87
N PHE A 4 15.22 49.34 -42.00
CA PHE A 4 13.92 48.96 -41.43
C PHE A 4 14.08 48.61 -39.95
N ALA A 5 13.43 49.39 -39.09
CA ALA A 5 13.28 49.08 -37.66
C ALA A 5 11.97 48.29 -37.47
N ILE A 6 12.03 47.10 -36.90
CA ILE A 6 10.88 46.28 -36.53
C ILE A 6 10.54 46.59 -35.07
N PRO A 7 9.33 47.03 -34.71
CA PRO A 7 8.93 47.15 -33.31
C PRO A 7 8.54 45.78 -32.75
N ALA A 8 9.21 45.34 -31.68
CA ALA A 8 8.83 44.16 -30.90
C ALA A 8 7.60 44.50 -30.04
N LEU A 9 6.51 43.81 -30.31
CA LEU A 9 5.27 43.91 -29.53
C LEU A 9 5.39 42.97 -28.31
N ALA A 10 5.60 43.55 -27.11
CA ALA A 10 5.59 42.80 -25.85
C ALA A 10 4.14 42.57 -25.41
N ALA A 11 3.69 41.32 -25.48
CA ALA A 11 2.40 40.92 -24.93
C ALA A 11 2.57 40.67 -23.42
N THR A 12 2.12 41.59 -22.60
CA THR A 12 1.97 41.46 -21.15
C THR A 12 0.73 40.65 -20.83
N GLY A 13 0.89 39.34 -20.52
CA GLY A 13 -0.18 38.49 -20.01
C GLY A 13 -0.54 38.86 -18.56
N ILE A 14 -1.76 39.37 -18.37
CA ILE A 14 -2.33 39.62 -17.03
C ILE A 14 -2.81 38.26 -16.48
N ALA A 15 -2.06 37.73 -15.53
CA ALA A 15 -2.52 36.59 -14.75
C ALA A 15 -3.57 37.05 -13.74
N ALA A 16 -4.84 36.76 -14.01
CA ALA A 16 -5.93 36.97 -13.07
C ALA A 16 -5.85 35.88 -11.99
N SER A 17 -5.43 36.26 -10.78
CA SER A 17 -5.53 35.41 -9.61
C SER A 17 -6.99 35.24 -9.21
N ALA A 18 -7.53 34.03 -9.39
CA ALA A 18 -8.85 33.65 -8.87
C ALA A 18 -8.75 33.60 -7.34
N HIS A 19 -9.28 34.60 -6.66
CA HIS A 19 -9.48 34.55 -5.21
C HIS A 19 -10.76 33.76 -4.95
N ALA A 20 -10.64 32.64 -4.27
CA ALA A 20 -11.79 31.96 -3.70
C ALA A 20 -12.38 32.88 -2.62
N ALA A 21 -13.61 33.33 -2.82
CA ALA A 21 -14.34 34.11 -1.83
C ALA A 21 -14.67 33.18 -0.65
N GLU A 22 -14.00 33.35 0.48
CA GLU A 22 -14.36 32.73 1.73
C GLU A 22 -15.60 33.42 2.28
N VAL A 23 -16.75 32.77 2.21
CA VAL A 23 -17.99 33.26 2.79
C VAL A 23 -17.97 32.99 4.29
N GLN A 24 -17.58 33.96 5.10
CA GLN A 24 -17.74 33.92 6.55
C GLN A 24 -19.19 34.23 6.91
N VAL A 25 -19.95 33.20 7.24
CA VAL A 25 -21.30 33.36 7.81
C VAL A 25 -21.15 33.71 9.30
N GLN A 26 -21.26 34.99 9.65
CA GLN A 26 -21.36 35.41 11.06
C GLN A 26 -22.81 35.26 11.51
N ALA A 27 -23.10 34.18 12.23
CA ALA A 27 -24.38 34.01 12.90
C ALA A 27 -24.44 34.94 14.13
N GLN A 28 -25.35 35.94 14.12
CA GLN A 28 -25.56 36.87 15.23
C GLN A 28 -26.65 36.40 16.21
N GLY A 29 -26.75 35.09 16.43
CA GLY A 29 -27.73 34.49 17.36
C GLY A 29 -27.23 33.15 17.90
N PRO A 30 -27.98 32.54 18.83
CA PRO A 30 -27.64 31.19 19.30
C PRO A 30 -27.66 30.20 18.15
N VAL A 31 -26.53 29.58 17.89
CA VAL A 31 -26.36 28.53 16.87
C VAL A 31 -26.49 27.18 17.56
N VAL A 32 -27.40 26.34 17.06
CA VAL A 32 -27.51 24.95 17.48
C VAL A 32 -26.99 24.08 16.36
N GLU A 33 -25.94 23.33 16.63
CA GLU A 33 -25.39 22.32 15.74
C GLU A 33 -25.96 20.96 16.14
N LEU A 34 -26.65 20.30 15.23
CA LEU A 34 -27.22 18.97 15.44
C LEU A 34 -26.55 17.99 14.50
N SER A 35 -25.85 17.00 15.06
CA SER A 35 -25.33 15.86 14.30
C SER A 35 -26.24 14.66 14.48
N VAL A 36 -26.72 14.11 13.37
CA VAL A 36 -27.49 12.87 13.35
C VAL A 36 -26.67 11.82 12.62
N SER A 37 -26.46 10.66 13.26
CA SER A 37 -25.84 9.49 12.65
C SER A 37 -26.81 8.31 12.70
N GLU A 38 -26.88 7.58 11.60
CA GLU A 38 -27.65 6.34 11.51
C GLU A 38 -26.70 5.20 11.14
N THR A 39 -26.90 4.03 11.76
CA THR A 39 -26.10 2.83 11.47
C THR A 39 -27.02 1.82 10.79
N VAL A 40 -26.57 1.32 9.65
CA VAL A 40 -27.25 0.24 8.92
C VAL A 40 -26.40 -1.02 8.99
N ASP A 41 -26.97 -2.10 9.53
CA ASP A 41 -26.33 -3.41 9.56
C ASP A 41 -26.67 -4.15 8.25
N ALA A 42 -25.63 -4.58 7.54
CA ALA A 42 -25.73 -5.40 6.34
C ALA A 42 -24.93 -6.69 6.53
N LYS A 43 -25.38 -7.78 5.90
CA LYS A 43 -24.58 -9.01 5.84
C LYS A 43 -23.36 -8.76 4.95
N PRO A 44 -22.14 -9.16 5.37
CA PRO A 44 -20.98 -9.10 4.51
C PRO A 44 -21.16 -10.09 3.34
N ASP A 45 -20.93 -9.64 2.13
CA ASP A 45 -20.92 -10.41 0.88
C ASP A 45 -19.49 -10.70 0.38
N ILE A 46 -18.49 -10.10 1.04
CA ILE A 46 -17.07 -10.26 0.72
C ILE A 46 -16.31 -10.54 2.02
N VAL A 47 -15.42 -11.53 1.96
CA VAL A 47 -14.46 -11.84 3.03
C VAL A 47 -13.05 -11.81 2.45
N GLU A 48 -12.14 -11.07 3.08
CA GLU A 48 -10.72 -11.05 2.73
C GLU A 48 -9.91 -11.86 3.75
N ILE A 49 -9.13 -12.83 3.27
CA ILE A 49 -8.31 -13.70 4.10
C ILE A 49 -6.84 -13.52 3.71
N GLY A 50 -5.97 -13.27 4.72
CA GLY A 50 -4.53 -13.23 4.55
C GLY A 50 -3.88 -14.57 4.88
N ALA A 51 -3.03 -15.08 3.99
CA ALA A 51 -2.15 -16.21 4.24
C ALA A 51 -0.70 -15.82 4.01
N GLY A 52 0.25 -16.44 4.73
CA GLY A 52 1.67 -16.12 4.56
C GLY A 52 2.56 -17.32 4.86
N VAL A 53 3.73 -17.30 4.23
CA VAL A 53 4.79 -18.31 4.41
C VAL A 53 6.06 -17.58 4.85
N THR A 54 6.75 -18.17 5.81
CA THR A 54 8.05 -17.71 6.29
C THR A 54 9.04 -18.86 6.27
N SER A 55 10.15 -18.69 5.55
CA SER A 55 11.19 -19.72 5.39
C SER A 55 12.56 -19.15 5.77
N GLN A 56 13.42 -19.97 6.35
CA GLN A 56 14.78 -19.60 6.73
C GLN A 56 15.81 -20.51 6.06
N ALA A 57 16.97 -19.93 5.70
CA ALA A 57 18.12 -20.66 5.19
C ALA A 57 19.43 -19.88 5.44
N ASP A 58 20.56 -20.55 5.28
CA ASP A 58 21.89 -19.95 5.48
C ASP A 58 22.20 -18.89 4.41
N THR A 59 21.60 -19.00 3.23
CA THR A 59 21.77 -18.05 2.12
C THR A 59 20.45 -17.41 1.71
N ALA A 60 20.53 -16.16 1.24
CA ALA A 60 19.39 -15.39 0.74
C ALA A 60 18.67 -16.13 -0.42
N VAL A 61 19.44 -16.70 -1.35
CA VAL A 61 18.91 -17.41 -2.51
C VAL A 61 18.13 -18.65 -2.08
N GLU A 62 18.66 -19.41 -1.13
CA GLU A 62 17.99 -20.64 -0.63
C GLU A 62 16.73 -20.30 0.16
N ALA A 63 16.77 -19.25 1.01
CA ALA A 63 15.59 -18.78 1.74
C ALA A 63 14.46 -18.40 0.78
N MET A 64 14.78 -17.63 -0.28
CA MET A 64 13.81 -17.24 -1.31
C MET A 64 13.28 -18.44 -2.11
N ARG A 65 14.16 -19.40 -2.46
CA ARG A 65 13.76 -20.60 -3.20
C ARG A 65 12.81 -21.50 -2.39
N LEU A 66 13.11 -21.68 -1.12
CA LEU A 66 12.23 -22.40 -0.20
C LEU A 66 10.88 -21.72 -0.08
N ASN A 67 10.89 -20.41 0.18
CA ASN A 67 9.69 -19.62 0.34
C ASN A 67 8.80 -19.64 -0.91
N ALA A 68 9.39 -19.52 -2.11
CA ALA A 68 8.65 -19.61 -3.36
C ALA A 68 7.96 -20.97 -3.55
N ARG A 69 8.66 -22.06 -3.25
CA ARG A 69 8.10 -23.41 -3.34
C ARG A 69 6.94 -23.63 -2.36
N GLU A 70 7.11 -23.19 -1.12
CA GLU A 70 6.09 -23.33 -0.08
C GLU A 70 4.86 -22.46 -0.39
N MET A 71 5.07 -21.23 -0.88
CA MET A 71 3.98 -20.34 -1.29
C MET A 71 3.22 -20.90 -2.51
N THR A 72 3.91 -21.50 -3.49
CA THR A 72 3.25 -22.17 -4.61
C THR A 72 2.31 -23.27 -4.10
N ALA A 73 2.76 -24.09 -3.15
CA ALA A 73 1.92 -25.15 -2.57
C ALA A 73 0.70 -24.58 -1.83
N VAL A 74 0.82 -23.42 -1.16
CA VAL A 74 -0.30 -22.73 -0.52
C VAL A 74 -1.30 -22.25 -1.57
N ILE A 75 -0.83 -21.58 -2.63
CA ILE A 75 -1.67 -21.08 -3.72
C ILE A 75 -2.41 -22.24 -4.42
N ASP A 76 -1.71 -23.35 -4.69
CA ASP A 76 -2.32 -24.53 -5.30
C ASP A 76 -3.45 -25.12 -4.44
N ARG A 77 -3.26 -25.11 -3.12
CA ARG A 77 -4.31 -25.53 -2.17
C ARG A 77 -5.51 -24.59 -2.18
N ILE A 78 -5.28 -23.28 -2.23
CA ILE A 78 -6.34 -22.27 -2.31
C ILE A 78 -7.14 -22.44 -3.60
N LYS A 79 -6.46 -22.63 -4.74
CA LYS A 79 -7.10 -22.92 -6.04
C LYS A 79 -7.89 -24.22 -6.02
N ALA A 80 -7.39 -25.27 -5.35
CA ALA A 80 -8.09 -26.53 -5.21
C ALA A 80 -9.40 -26.44 -4.40
N LEU A 81 -9.59 -25.40 -3.61
CA LEU A 81 -10.84 -25.07 -2.93
C LEU A 81 -11.87 -24.37 -3.82
N GLY A 82 -11.55 -24.15 -5.09
CA GLY A 82 -12.44 -23.52 -6.07
C GLY A 82 -12.34 -21.99 -6.12
N ILE A 83 -11.31 -21.40 -5.49
CA ILE A 83 -11.08 -19.95 -5.52
C ILE A 83 -10.40 -19.57 -6.84
N ASP A 84 -10.94 -18.54 -7.51
CA ASP A 84 -10.40 -18.03 -8.76
C ASP A 84 -9.02 -17.39 -8.55
N GLU A 85 -8.12 -17.55 -9.53
CA GLU A 85 -6.79 -16.97 -9.49
C GLU A 85 -6.80 -15.44 -9.39
N ASN A 86 -7.81 -14.78 -9.98
CA ASN A 86 -7.98 -13.33 -9.94
C ASN A 86 -8.33 -12.82 -8.53
N ASP A 87 -8.84 -13.68 -7.65
CA ASP A 87 -9.14 -13.38 -6.26
C ASP A 87 -7.95 -13.65 -5.31
N ILE A 88 -6.81 -14.10 -5.84
CA ILE A 88 -5.57 -14.37 -5.09
C ILE A 88 -4.53 -13.30 -5.46
N GLN A 89 -4.15 -12.47 -4.51
CA GLN A 89 -3.18 -11.40 -4.72
C GLN A 89 -1.97 -11.52 -3.78
N THR A 90 -0.76 -11.48 -4.34
CA THR A 90 0.46 -11.34 -3.52
C THR A 90 0.57 -9.90 -3.01
N THR A 91 0.62 -9.73 -1.70
CA THR A 91 0.65 -8.42 -1.04
C THR A 91 2.04 -8.00 -0.58
N GLY A 92 2.99 -8.92 -0.47
CA GLY A 92 4.36 -8.55 -0.10
C GLY A 92 5.32 -9.73 -0.04
N ILE A 93 6.55 -9.47 -0.47
CA ILE A 93 7.69 -10.38 -0.34
C ILE A 93 8.81 -9.62 0.37
N ASN A 94 9.34 -10.18 1.46
CA ASN A 94 10.42 -9.59 2.23
C ASN A 94 11.55 -10.62 2.44
N LEU A 95 12.80 -10.13 2.43
CA LEU A 95 13.98 -10.90 2.74
C LEU A 95 14.83 -10.13 3.75
N ASN A 96 15.11 -10.75 4.89
CA ASN A 96 15.85 -10.11 5.97
C ASN A 96 16.97 -11.04 6.47
N ALA A 97 18.13 -10.45 6.75
CA ALA A 97 19.19 -11.15 7.48
C ALA A 97 18.81 -11.29 8.95
N GLN A 98 19.02 -12.46 9.52
CA GLN A 98 18.73 -12.79 10.91
C GLN A 98 20.00 -12.82 11.73
N TYR A 99 19.95 -12.16 12.88
CA TYR A 99 21.05 -12.10 13.83
C TYR A 99 20.55 -12.43 15.22
N ASP A 100 21.30 -13.24 15.95
CA ASP A 100 21.11 -13.46 17.38
C ASP A 100 22.14 -12.69 18.19
N TYR A 101 21.77 -12.27 19.39
CA TYR A 101 22.72 -11.68 20.31
C TYR A 101 23.29 -12.75 21.24
N ASP A 102 24.58 -13.02 21.09
CA ASP A 102 25.31 -13.91 21.98
C ASP A 102 25.74 -13.15 23.26
N GLN A 103 25.13 -13.52 24.37
CA GLN A 103 25.38 -12.91 25.68
C GLN A 103 26.80 -13.19 26.22
N SER A 104 27.43 -14.32 25.82
CA SER A 104 28.76 -14.70 26.27
C SER A 104 29.85 -13.87 25.61
N THR A 105 29.71 -13.61 24.30
CA THR A 105 30.66 -12.83 23.52
C THR A 105 30.25 -11.36 23.38
N ARG A 106 29.01 -10.99 23.78
CA ARG A 106 28.39 -9.67 23.62
C ARG A 106 28.40 -9.18 22.18
N ARG A 107 28.18 -10.07 21.23
CA ARG A 107 28.19 -9.80 19.79
C ARG A 107 26.92 -10.31 19.11
N GLN A 108 26.58 -9.66 18.00
CA GLN A 108 25.58 -10.20 17.10
C GLN A 108 26.20 -11.30 16.23
N VAL A 109 25.54 -12.45 16.20
CA VAL A 109 25.95 -13.61 15.40
C VAL A 109 24.94 -13.78 14.28
N PHE A 110 25.42 -13.79 13.05
CA PHE A 110 24.59 -14.03 11.88
C PHE A 110 24.05 -15.47 11.89
N ARG A 111 22.74 -15.62 11.62
CA ARG A 111 22.00 -16.89 11.64
C ARG A 111 21.45 -17.32 10.30
N GLY A 112 21.61 -16.50 9.28
CA GLY A 112 21.06 -16.77 7.96
C GLY A 112 20.10 -15.71 7.50
N TYR A 113 19.24 -16.08 6.56
CA TYR A 113 18.25 -15.21 5.96
C TYR A 113 16.84 -15.76 6.17
N GLN A 114 15.91 -14.87 6.41
CA GLN A 114 14.49 -15.18 6.50
C GLN A 114 13.77 -14.51 5.33
N ALA A 115 13.06 -15.32 4.53
CA ALA A 115 12.17 -14.86 3.49
C ALA A 115 10.73 -14.99 3.98
N SER A 116 9.90 -13.97 3.75
CA SER A 116 8.46 -14.01 4.03
C SER A 116 7.68 -13.55 2.81
N ASN A 117 6.60 -14.23 2.51
CA ASN A 117 5.67 -13.91 1.43
C ASN A 117 4.24 -13.96 1.96
N ARG A 118 3.40 -13.05 1.49
CA ARG A 118 2.01 -12.97 1.91
C ARG A 118 1.08 -12.82 0.72
N VAL A 119 -0.04 -13.51 0.76
CA VAL A 119 -1.12 -13.40 -0.20
C VAL A 119 -2.40 -12.99 0.51
N SER A 120 -3.22 -12.20 -0.17
CA SER A 120 -4.60 -11.92 0.19
C SER A 120 -5.53 -12.65 -0.76
N VAL A 121 -6.60 -13.20 -0.21
CA VAL A 121 -7.60 -13.97 -0.93
C VAL A 121 -8.96 -13.35 -0.67
N THR A 122 -9.67 -12.98 -1.74
CA THR A 122 -11.02 -12.43 -1.66
C THR A 122 -12.04 -13.53 -1.92
N LEU A 123 -12.91 -13.78 -0.94
CA LEU A 123 -14.03 -14.71 -1.05
C LEU A 123 -15.31 -13.92 -1.25
N ARG A 124 -16.16 -14.35 -2.19
CA ARG A 124 -17.47 -13.77 -2.49
C ARG A 124 -18.55 -14.84 -2.38
N GLU A 125 -19.68 -14.51 -1.75
CA GLU A 125 -20.86 -15.36 -1.77
C GLU A 125 -21.61 -15.25 -3.10
#